data_c6ddcfcd5b4bfedc538bf252afa285c3
#
_entry.id   c6ddcfcd5b4bfedc538bf252afa285c3
#
_cell.length_a   1.000
_cell.length_b   1.000
_cell.length_c   1.000
_cell.angle_alpha   90.00
_cell.angle_beta   90.00
_cell.angle_gamma   90.00
#
_symmetry.space_group_name_H-M   'P 1'
#
loop_
_entity.id
_entity.type
_entity.pdbx_description
1 polymer ?
#
loop_
_entity_poly.entity_id
_entity_poly.type
_entity_poly.pdbx_seq_one_letter_code
_entity_poly.pdbx_strand_id
1 'polypeptide(L)'
;MSLTSDLLIGIILIGFAVAIILGLTIYSLIQAIFLGRKRYVIGPKPYKGQDTVLSGADLSRDMTVTQATMTGVGAMIGAGIFVLTGIAAGIAGPGLLVAFAFNGVIATLIAMVYAELGSAIPEAGGGYIWARAGLGERQGFLTGWMSWFAAAVAGSLYALGFAAYFVALLENLGVNFPTENIFVIEKIIAVIAIILFLIINQFGSSVMGKAEIWISSIKVLVLAFFILTGLIIITSNPTLTAANFTDFFPRGFFSIFTAMGFTFIAFEGYEVICQAGEEIYDPKTSVPKSVMLSILIVIPIYLLVGLVSLGAFSVEGQATWEFLSENKELGLLVAAQQMLPGLGLVVILFGGILSTLSALNAVIFSSTRVAFALARHGSLPPQLASVSTKTHTPVNSIYLTGLVVILMAVLIPIEAVATSADLMFMILVGQVMIAAVVIRKKVRISKEKLDYGYKTPLFPLIPVLGGIALIFIFSFTLILHLESFLTTIIWLLLGIAVYEGYARKRIPLRMPS
;
A
#
# COMPACT_ATOMS: atom_id res chain seq x y z
N MET A 1 12.47 -28.30 26.46
CA MET A 1 11.92 -28.41 25.09
C MET A 1 12.98 -27.84 24.15
N SER A 2 13.66 -28.65 23.35
CA SER A 2 14.65 -28.16 22.37
C SER A 2 13.88 -27.44 21.27
N LEU A 3 14.19 -26.18 21.02
CA LEU A 3 13.71 -25.46 19.85
C LEU A 3 14.14 -26.24 18.60
N THR A 4 13.23 -26.48 17.69
CA THR A 4 13.58 -27.07 16.39
C THR A 4 14.50 -26.10 15.65
N SER A 5 15.42 -26.62 14.81
CA SER A 5 16.35 -25.78 14.02
C SER A 5 15.60 -24.72 13.21
N ASP A 6 14.48 -25.08 12.64
CA ASP A 6 13.67 -24.21 11.79
C ASP A 6 13.00 -23.06 12.56
N LEU A 7 12.48 -23.36 13.74
CA LEU A 7 11.94 -22.33 14.63
C LEU A 7 13.04 -21.35 15.08
N LEU A 8 14.23 -21.85 15.40
CA LEU A 8 15.36 -21.01 15.77
C LEU A 8 15.78 -20.08 14.60
N ILE A 9 15.87 -20.63 13.39
CA ILE A 9 16.14 -19.86 12.17
C ILE A 9 15.07 -18.78 11.98
N GLY A 10 13.79 -19.13 12.11
CA GLY A 10 12.68 -18.16 12.00
C GLY A 10 12.80 -17.02 13.01
N ILE A 11 13.05 -17.33 14.29
CA ILE A 11 13.24 -16.32 15.35
C ILE A 11 14.43 -15.38 15.03
N ILE A 12 15.57 -15.95 14.58
CA ILE A 12 16.75 -15.16 14.22
C ILE A 12 16.44 -14.23 13.06
N LEU A 13 15.80 -14.71 11.99
CA LEU A 13 15.46 -13.93 10.81
C LEU A 13 14.49 -12.78 11.15
N ILE A 14 13.45 -13.07 11.93
CA ILE A 14 12.49 -12.05 12.40
C ILE A 14 13.19 -11.02 13.28
N GLY A 15 13.99 -11.45 14.27
CA GLY A 15 14.73 -10.57 15.16
C GLY A 15 15.69 -9.64 14.41
N PHE A 16 16.41 -10.15 13.41
CA PHE A 16 17.30 -9.38 12.55
C PHE A 16 16.52 -8.34 11.73
N ALA A 17 15.39 -8.74 11.10
CA ALA A 17 14.54 -7.84 10.34
C ALA A 17 13.97 -6.71 11.21
N VAL A 18 13.44 -7.04 12.40
CA VAL A 18 12.91 -6.04 13.37
C VAL A 18 14.00 -5.07 13.81
N ALA A 19 15.20 -5.54 14.10
CA ALA A 19 16.32 -4.67 14.47
C ALA A 19 16.68 -3.67 13.35
N ILE A 20 16.70 -4.12 12.10
CA ILE A 20 16.93 -3.26 10.92
C ILE A 20 15.80 -2.22 10.81
N ILE A 21 14.54 -2.64 10.86
CA ILE A 21 13.37 -1.75 10.74
C ILE A 21 13.43 -0.66 11.82
N LEU A 22 13.57 -1.04 13.07
CA LEU A 22 13.62 -0.09 14.19
C LEU A 22 14.80 0.87 14.06
N GLY A 23 16.01 0.35 13.77
CA GLY A 23 17.20 1.17 13.61
C GLY A 23 17.06 2.21 12.50
N LEU A 24 16.62 1.78 11.31
CA LEU A 24 16.45 2.66 10.16
C LEU A 24 15.32 3.66 10.36
N THR A 25 14.18 3.23 10.91
CA THR A 25 13.02 4.11 11.10
C THR A 25 13.29 5.16 12.17
N ILE A 26 13.86 4.77 13.33
CA ILE A 26 14.23 5.72 14.39
C ILE A 26 15.26 6.72 13.89
N TYR A 27 16.30 6.26 13.19
CA TYR A 27 17.32 7.14 12.59
C TYR A 27 16.67 8.15 11.63
N SER A 28 15.76 7.69 10.77
CA SER A 28 15.06 8.54 9.80
C SER A 28 14.14 9.56 10.46
N LEU A 29 13.42 9.18 11.52
CA LEU A 29 12.59 10.08 12.32
C LEU A 29 13.44 11.16 13.01
N ILE A 30 14.57 10.77 13.61
CA ILE A 30 15.52 11.70 14.22
C ILE A 30 16.00 12.70 13.16
N GLN A 31 16.43 12.25 11.99
CA GLN A 31 16.82 13.14 10.90
C GLN A 31 15.71 14.09 10.47
N ALA A 32 14.48 13.59 10.27
CA ALA A 32 13.33 14.41 9.87
C ALA A 32 12.98 15.49 10.92
N ILE A 33 13.19 15.20 12.22
CA ILE A 33 13.00 16.16 13.30
C ILE A 33 14.10 17.22 13.32
N PHE A 34 15.38 16.84 13.16
CA PHE A 34 16.50 17.76 13.26
C PHE A 34 16.70 18.61 11.99
N LEU A 35 16.54 18.05 10.80
CA LEU A 35 16.66 18.79 9.54
C LEU A 35 15.48 19.77 9.34
N GLY A 36 14.27 19.41 9.78
CA GLY A 36 13.10 20.30 9.71
C GLY A 36 13.20 21.57 10.55
N ARG A 37 14.15 21.68 11.49
CA ARG A 37 14.37 22.90 12.31
C ARG A 37 15.20 23.99 11.63
N LYS A 38 15.89 23.68 10.52
CA LYS A 38 16.57 24.74 9.74
C LYS A 38 15.54 25.44 8.85
N ARG A 39 15.06 26.61 9.28
CA ARG A 39 14.23 27.52 8.49
C ARG A 39 14.97 27.84 7.18
N TYR A 40 14.56 27.24 6.08
CA TYR A 40 14.89 27.71 4.75
C TYR A 40 13.63 28.36 4.16
N VAL A 41 13.68 29.69 4.16
CA VAL A 41 12.75 30.53 3.42
C VAL A 41 13.25 30.56 1.99
N ILE A 42 12.74 29.76 1.13
CA ILE A 42 12.50 29.97 -0.30
C ILE A 42 11.81 28.69 -0.78
N GLY A 43 10.48 28.77 -0.99
CA GLY A 43 9.78 27.70 -1.73
C GLY A 43 10.39 27.59 -3.14
N PRO A 44 10.46 26.40 -3.73
CA PRO A 44 10.78 26.29 -5.13
C PRO A 44 9.78 27.17 -5.88
N LYS A 45 10.29 28.07 -6.75
CA LYS A 45 9.44 28.72 -7.74
C LYS A 45 8.68 27.61 -8.43
N PRO A 46 7.34 27.72 -8.58
CA PRO A 46 6.61 26.74 -9.36
C PRO A 46 7.36 26.57 -10.68
N TYR A 47 7.55 25.33 -11.06
CA TYR A 47 8.24 24.98 -12.29
C TYR A 47 7.53 25.71 -13.43
N LYS A 48 8.14 26.82 -13.93
CA LYS A 48 7.62 27.60 -15.05
C LYS A 48 7.66 26.76 -16.31
N GLY A 49 6.70 25.89 -16.47
CA GLY A 49 6.42 25.11 -17.64
C GLY A 49 4.97 25.31 -18.00
N GLN A 50 4.76 26.32 -18.82
CA GLN A 50 3.53 26.61 -19.58
C GLN A 50 2.22 26.58 -18.80
N ASP A 51 1.72 27.79 -18.57
CA ASP A 51 0.31 28.14 -18.37
C ASP A 51 -0.57 27.71 -19.55
N THR A 52 -0.73 26.40 -19.77
CA THR A 52 -1.93 25.89 -20.43
C THR A 52 -2.90 25.52 -19.30
N VAL A 53 -3.22 26.53 -18.52
CA VAL A 53 -4.25 26.49 -17.51
C VAL A 53 -5.59 26.42 -18.23
N LEU A 54 -6.11 25.21 -18.29
CA LEU A 54 -7.55 25.08 -18.24
C LEU A 54 -7.91 25.49 -16.80
N SER A 55 -8.44 26.69 -16.65
CA SER A 55 -8.85 27.36 -15.42
C SER A 55 -9.43 26.38 -14.39
N GLY A 56 -8.64 25.97 -13.42
CA GLY A 56 -9.06 25.19 -12.28
C GLY A 56 -8.49 25.80 -11.01
N ALA A 57 -9.24 25.74 -9.93
CA ALA A 57 -8.72 26.08 -8.62
C ALA A 57 -7.53 25.14 -8.28
N ASP A 58 -6.55 25.64 -7.52
CA ASP A 58 -5.48 24.80 -6.97
C ASP A 58 -6.03 23.80 -5.94
N LEU A 59 -5.31 22.69 -5.71
CA LEU A 59 -5.62 21.75 -4.63
C LEU A 59 -5.45 22.47 -3.28
N SER A 60 -6.32 22.16 -2.30
CA SER A 60 -6.22 22.76 -0.96
C SER A 60 -4.99 22.21 -0.22
N ARG A 61 -4.23 23.06 0.46
CA ARG A 61 -3.02 22.69 1.22
C ARG A 61 -3.28 22.80 2.72
N ASP A 62 -4.08 21.87 3.25
CA ASP A 62 -4.55 21.90 4.64
C ASP A 62 -4.36 20.57 5.41
N MET A 63 -3.80 19.53 4.77
CA MET A 63 -3.57 18.25 5.39
C MET A 63 -2.42 18.31 6.40
N THR A 64 -2.71 17.99 7.66
CA THR A 64 -1.73 17.94 8.76
C THR A 64 -0.88 16.67 8.75
N VAL A 65 0.23 16.64 9.51
CA VAL A 65 1.07 15.43 9.71
C VAL A 65 0.23 14.25 10.21
N THR A 66 -0.67 14.49 11.17
CA THR A 66 -1.53 13.42 11.71
C THR A 66 -2.47 12.85 10.65
N GLN A 67 -3.11 13.72 9.85
CA GLN A 67 -3.97 13.29 8.74
C GLN A 67 -3.19 12.49 7.71
N ALA A 68 -2.04 13.01 7.26
CA ALA A 68 -1.19 12.33 6.30
C ALA A 68 -0.68 10.97 6.84
N THR A 69 -0.27 10.89 8.11
CA THR A 69 0.13 9.63 8.75
C THR A 69 -1.03 8.64 8.79
N MET A 70 -2.21 9.08 9.24
CA MET A 70 -3.38 8.19 9.34
C MET A 70 -3.91 7.78 7.96
N THR A 71 -3.75 8.62 6.93
CA THR A 71 -4.04 8.24 5.54
C THR A 71 -3.10 7.12 5.06
N GLY A 72 -1.79 7.23 5.34
CA GLY A 72 -0.83 6.16 5.06
C GLY A 72 -1.10 4.88 5.85
N VAL A 73 -1.35 4.99 7.16
CA VAL A 73 -1.75 3.85 8.01
C VAL A 73 -3.05 3.23 7.50
N GLY A 74 -4.02 4.08 7.12
CA GLY A 74 -5.30 3.64 6.59
C GLY A 74 -5.20 2.89 5.27
N ALA A 75 -4.32 3.33 4.39
CA ALA A 75 -4.05 2.67 3.13
C ALA A 75 -3.32 1.32 3.33
N MET A 76 -2.34 1.26 4.22
CA MET A 76 -1.60 0.03 4.54
C MET A 76 -2.48 -0.98 5.30
N ILE A 77 -3.12 -0.58 6.42
CA ILE A 77 -4.04 -1.43 7.18
C ILE A 77 -5.38 -1.51 6.43
N GLY A 78 -5.40 -2.30 5.38
CA GLY A 78 -6.54 -2.57 4.52
C GLY A 78 -6.83 -4.06 4.42
N ALA A 79 -7.24 -4.51 3.24
CA ALA A 79 -7.39 -5.93 2.94
C ALA A 79 -6.07 -6.71 3.12
N GLY A 80 -4.91 -6.06 3.03
CA GLY A 80 -3.63 -6.73 3.19
C GLY A 80 -3.51 -7.58 4.45
N ILE A 81 -3.84 -7.02 5.62
CA ILE A 81 -3.77 -7.76 6.88
C ILE A 81 -5.07 -8.51 7.21
N PHE A 82 -6.24 -7.94 6.88
CA PHE A 82 -7.52 -8.56 7.22
C PHE A 82 -7.90 -9.70 6.27
N VAL A 83 -7.56 -9.59 4.98
CA VAL A 83 -7.99 -10.52 3.92
C VAL A 83 -6.88 -11.47 3.51
N LEU A 84 -5.63 -10.97 3.34
CA LEU A 84 -4.55 -11.79 2.79
C LEU A 84 -3.87 -12.68 3.83
N THR A 85 -4.02 -12.41 5.13
CA THR A 85 -3.33 -13.19 6.19
C THR A 85 -3.70 -14.67 6.17
N GLY A 86 -4.99 -15.01 5.97
CA GLY A 86 -5.43 -16.41 5.88
C GLY A 86 -4.84 -17.13 4.67
N ILE A 87 -4.94 -16.52 3.50
CA ILE A 87 -4.40 -17.07 2.25
C ILE A 87 -2.87 -17.23 2.34
N ALA A 88 -2.18 -16.20 2.84
CA ALA A 88 -0.73 -16.21 2.99
C ALA A 88 -0.22 -17.23 4.03
N ALA A 89 -1.01 -17.50 5.07
CA ALA A 89 -0.73 -18.58 6.01
C ALA A 89 -0.71 -19.95 5.31
N GLY A 90 -1.61 -20.18 4.36
CA GLY A 90 -1.60 -21.40 3.53
C GLY A 90 -0.38 -21.53 2.60
N ILE A 91 0.19 -20.40 2.17
CA ILE A 91 1.37 -20.38 1.30
C ILE A 91 2.64 -20.76 2.08
N ALA A 92 2.86 -20.16 3.27
CA ALA A 92 4.12 -20.27 3.99
C ALA A 92 4.03 -20.92 5.38
N GLY A 93 2.82 -21.23 5.86
CA GLY A 93 2.65 -21.68 7.24
C GLY A 93 3.15 -20.63 8.24
N PRO A 94 3.75 -21.04 9.36
CA PRO A 94 4.40 -20.14 10.31
C PRO A 94 5.50 -19.26 9.72
N GLY A 95 6.12 -19.67 8.60
CA GLY A 95 7.08 -18.87 7.82
C GLY A 95 6.52 -17.55 7.31
N LEU A 96 5.20 -17.33 7.34
CA LEU A 96 4.55 -16.04 7.07
C LEU A 96 5.12 -14.91 7.94
N LEU A 97 5.52 -15.19 9.19
CA LEU A 97 6.15 -14.20 10.07
C LEU A 97 7.47 -13.69 9.49
N VAL A 98 8.26 -14.58 8.90
CA VAL A 98 9.52 -14.20 8.22
C VAL A 98 9.22 -13.40 6.96
N ALA A 99 8.20 -13.80 6.19
CA ALA A 99 7.75 -13.05 5.01
C ALA A 99 7.34 -11.61 5.38
N PHE A 100 6.53 -11.43 6.42
CA PHE A 100 6.13 -10.11 6.91
C PHE A 100 7.33 -9.29 7.42
N ALA A 101 8.27 -9.91 8.14
CA ALA A 101 9.46 -9.24 8.63
C ALA A 101 10.34 -8.72 7.46
N PHE A 102 10.58 -9.52 6.45
CA PHE A 102 11.36 -9.11 5.29
C PHE A 102 10.63 -8.08 4.42
N ASN A 103 9.33 -8.23 4.19
CA ASN A 103 8.53 -7.19 3.52
C ASN A 103 8.59 -5.86 4.31
N GLY A 104 8.57 -5.91 5.63
CA GLY A 104 8.76 -4.74 6.49
C GLY A 104 10.11 -4.07 6.30
N VAL A 105 11.21 -4.84 6.19
CA VAL A 105 12.55 -4.30 5.87
C VAL A 105 12.51 -3.62 4.51
N ILE A 106 12.00 -4.28 3.48
CA ILE A 106 11.96 -3.76 2.11
C ILE A 106 11.12 -2.49 2.05
N ALA A 107 9.92 -2.51 2.66
CA ALA A 107 9.05 -1.34 2.75
C ALA A 107 9.76 -0.16 3.45
N THR A 108 10.53 -0.41 4.51
CA THR A 108 11.31 0.63 5.20
C THR A 108 12.38 1.24 4.28
N LEU A 109 13.14 0.42 3.53
CA LEU A 109 14.13 0.91 2.59
C LEU A 109 13.51 1.79 1.51
N ILE A 110 12.36 1.37 0.98
CA ILE A 110 11.63 2.12 -0.05
C ILE A 110 11.04 3.41 0.52
N ALA A 111 10.40 3.34 1.68
CA ALA A 111 9.78 4.47 2.36
C ALA A 111 10.78 5.60 2.65
N MET A 112 12.05 5.27 2.96
CA MET A 112 13.11 6.26 3.12
C MET A 112 13.37 7.04 1.83
N VAL A 113 13.36 6.39 0.68
CA VAL A 113 13.53 7.03 -0.63
C VAL A 113 12.30 7.89 -0.98
N TYR A 114 11.11 7.40 -0.69
CA TYR A 114 9.87 8.15 -0.87
C TYR A 114 9.81 9.38 0.04
N ALA A 115 10.24 9.27 1.29
CA ALA A 115 10.38 10.39 2.22
C ALA A 115 11.34 11.47 1.72
N GLU A 116 12.46 11.07 1.12
CA GLU A 116 13.41 12.00 0.50
C GLU A 116 12.80 12.72 -0.70
N LEU A 117 12.32 11.97 -1.68
CA LEU A 117 11.79 12.53 -2.91
C LEU A 117 10.50 13.32 -2.66
N GLY A 118 9.62 12.85 -1.80
CA GLY A 118 8.39 13.54 -1.42
C GLY A 118 8.64 14.85 -0.65
N SER A 119 9.73 14.94 0.11
CA SER A 119 10.13 16.19 0.75
C SER A 119 10.79 17.19 -0.20
N ALA A 120 11.47 16.69 -1.23
CA ALA A 120 12.21 17.50 -2.18
C ALA A 120 11.34 17.98 -3.36
N ILE A 121 10.39 17.15 -3.79
CA ILE A 121 9.49 17.39 -4.94
C ILE A 121 8.07 16.98 -4.51
N PRO A 122 7.40 17.80 -3.69
CA PRO A 122 6.07 17.48 -3.14
C PRO A 122 4.95 17.84 -4.12
N GLU A 123 4.98 17.29 -5.33
CA GLU A 123 3.96 17.48 -6.35
C GLU A 123 2.98 16.29 -6.35
N ALA A 124 1.70 16.56 -6.67
CA ALA A 124 0.69 15.51 -6.84
C ALA A 124 1.10 14.51 -7.92
N GLY A 125 0.94 13.22 -7.63
CA GLY A 125 1.39 12.14 -8.50
C GLY A 125 2.68 11.44 -8.07
N GLY A 126 3.40 11.95 -7.06
CA GLY A 126 4.51 11.27 -6.38
C GLY A 126 5.52 10.59 -7.32
N GLY A 127 5.55 9.25 -7.33
CA GLY A 127 6.49 8.44 -8.13
C GLY A 127 6.52 8.78 -9.61
N TYR A 128 5.37 9.16 -10.20
CA TYR A 128 5.29 9.64 -11.58
C TYR A 128 6.19 10.86 -11.82
N ILE A 129 6.06 11.86 -10.97
CA ILE A 129 6.80 13.13 -11.09
C ILE A 129 8.29 12.89 -10.92
N TRP A 130 8.69 12.07 -9.97
CA TRP A 130 10.10 11.76 -9.71
C TRP A 130 10.73 10.95 -10.83
N ALA A 131 10.01 9.95 -11.37
CA ALA A 131 10.49 9.19 -12.53
C ALA A 131 10.63 10.10 -13.75
N ARG A 132 9.69 11.02 -13.97
CA ARG A 132 9.76 12.02 -15.04
C ARG A 132 10.98 12.93 -14.88
N ALA A 133 11.24 13.46 -13.68
CA ALA A 133 12.40 14.32 -13.38
C ALA A 133 13.73 13.57 -13.51
N GLY A 134 13.79 12.32 -13.03
CA GLY A 134 14.99 11.49 -13.06
C GLY A 134 15.25 10.84 -14.42
N LEU A 135 14.27 10.15 -14.97
CA LEU A 135 14.42 9.23 -16.10
C LEU A 135 13.88 9.77 -17.43
N GLY A 136 13.18 10.91 -17.40
CA GLY A 136 12.60 11.57 -18.56
C GLY A 136 11.14 11.20 -18.84
N GLU A 137 10.57 11.83 -19.86
CA GLU A 137 9.12 11.83 -20.13
C GLU A 137 8.53 10.44 -20.35
N ARG A 138 9.19 9.59 -21.14
CA ARG A 138 8.68 8.24 -21.45
C ARG A 138 8.61 7.35 -20.21
N GLN A 139 9.70 7.32 -19.43
CA GLN A 139 9.75 6.50 -18.22
C GLN A 139 8.82 7.08 -17.13
N GLY A 140 8.78 8.41 -17.01
CA GLY A 140 7.81 9.08 -16.16
C GLY A 140 6.38 8.67 -16.48
N PHE A 141 6.00 8.73 -17.77
CA PHE A 141 4.67 8.30 -18.20
C PHE A 141 4.38 6.84 -17.81
N LEU A 142 5.30 5.91 -18.11
CA LEU A 142 5.10 4.50 -17.78
C LEU A 142 5.01 4.27 -16.27
N THR A 143 5.82 4.97 -15.48
CA THR A 143 5.73 4.94 -14.02
C THR A 143 4.36 5.41 -13.53
N GLY A 144 3.87 6.55 -14.03
CA GLY A 144 2.55 7.07 -13.69
C GLY A 144 1.41 6.16 -14.15
N TRP A 145 1.53 5.59 -15.35
CA TRP A 145 0.58 4.65 -15.90
C TRP A 145 0.45 3.39 -15.03
N MET A 146 1.60 2.84 -14.60
CA MET A 146 1.62 1.69 -13.68
C MET A 146 1.10 2.07 -12.30
N SER A 147 1.48 3.23 -11.76
CA SER A 147 1.02 3.72 -10.46
C SER A 147 -0.50 3.93 -10.41
N TRP A 148 -1.07 4.56 -11.45
CA TRP A 148 -2.50 4.77 -11.55
C TRP A 148 -3.28 3.47 -11.50
N PHE A 149 -2.88 2.51 -12.33
CA PHE A 149 -3.60 1.25 -12.46
C PHE A 149 -3.34 0.31 -11.26
N ALA A 150 -2.12 0.26 -10.73
CA ALA A 150 -1.81 -0.53 -9.56
C ALA A 150 -2.69 -0.14 -8.36
N ALA A 151 -2.82 1.17 -8.10
CA ALA A 151 -3.71 1.67 -7.06
C ALA A 151 -5.20 1.38 -7.38
N ALA A 152 -5.63 1.47 -8.65
CA ALA A 152 -6.99 1.11 -9.05
C ALA A 152 -7.26 -0.40 -8.85
N VAL A 153 -6.31 -1.26 -9.23
CA VAL A 153 -6.40 -2.71 -9.00
C VAL A 153 -6.43 -3.04 -7.50
N ALA A 154 -5.58 -2.38 -6.69
CA ALA A 154 -5.65 -2.51 -5.23
C ALA A 154 -7.03 -2.09 -4.67
N GLY A 155 -7.66 -1.07 -5.27
CA GLY A 155 -9.02 -0.65 -4.92
C GLY A 155 -10.05 -1.75 -5.14
N SER A 156 -9.92 -2.55 -6.19
CA SER A 156 -10.82 -3.70 -6.42
C SER A 156 -10.60 -4.82 -5.40
N LEU A 157 -9.35 -5.08 -4.98
CA LEU A 157 -9.05 -6.00 -3.87
C LEU A 157 -9.76 -5.57 -2.58
N TYR A 158 -9.69 -4.28 -2.25
CA TYR A 158 -10.31 -3.75 -1.04
C TYR A 158 -11.83 -3.79 -1.10
N ALA A 159 -12.43 -3.55 -2.27
CA ALA A 159 -13.88 -3.64 -2.47
C ALA A 159 -14.37 -5.09 -2.35
N LEU A 160 -13.66 -6.05 -2.92
CA LEU A 160 -13.98 -7.48 -2.81
C LEU A 160 -13.80 -7.98 -1.38
N GLY A 161 -12.71 -7.58 -0.71
CA GLY A 161 -12.50 -7.88 0.70
C GLY A 161 -13.60 -7.31 1.60
N PHE A 162 -14.04 -6.07 1.34
CA PHE A 162 -15.22 -5.50 2.02
C PHE A 162 -16.46 -6.37 1.81
N ALA A 163 -16.70 -6.79 0.57
CA ALA A 163 -17.88 -7.58 0.23
C ALA A 163 -17.90 -8.92 0.98
N ALA A 164 -16.77 -9.62 1.07
CA ALA A 164 -16.65 -10.87 1.82
C ALA A 164 -16.97 -10.68 3.32
N TYR A 165 -16.40 -9.65 3.96
CA TYR A 165 -16.70 -9.34 5.35
C TYR A 165 -18.16 -8.89 5.56
N PHE A 166 -18.74 -8.18 4.61
CA PHE A 166 -20.13 -7.71 4.69
C PHE A 166 -21.13 -8.86 4.50
N VAL A 167 -20.85 -9.80 3.59
CA VAL A 167 -21.64 -11.03 3.44
C VAL A 167 -21.58 -11.84 4.74
N ALA A 168 -20.39 -12.06 5.30
CA ALA A 168 -20.23 -12.75 6.57
C ALA A 168 -20.98 -12.06 7.73
N LEU A 169 -21.05 -10.73 7.74
CA LEU A 169 -21.88 -9.99 8.70
C LEU A 169 -23.38 -10.30 8.52
N LEU A 170 -23.88 -10.27 7.28
CA LEU A 170 -25.28 -10.53 6.99
C LEU A 170 -25.66 -11.98 7.33
N GLU A 171 -24.80 -12.95 7.04
CA GLU A 171 -24.99 -14.35 7.43
C GLU A 171 -25.05 -14.51 8.95
N ASN A 172 -24.20 -13.82 9.68
CA ASN A 172 -24.22 -13.81 11.14
C ASN A 172 -25.50 -13.18 11.71
N LEU A 173 -26.12 -12.27 10.97
CA LEU A 173 -27.43 -11.67 11.30
C LEU A 173 -28.61 -12.54 10.85
N GLY A 174 -28.37 -13.73 10.30
CA GLY A 174 -29.41 -14.70 9.91
C GLY A 174 -29.87 -14.58 8.46
N VAL A 175 -29.18 -13.79 7.62
CA VAL A 175 -29.47 -13.76 6.18
C VAL A 175 -28.77 -14.95 5.52
N ASN A 176 -29.55 -15.86 4.94
CA ASN A 176 -29.01 -17.01 4.23
C ASN A 176 -28.85 -16.71 2.74
N PHE A 177 -27.63 -16.76 2.25
CA PHE A 177 -27.34 -16.66 0.83
C PHE A 177 -27.18 -18.05 0.21
N PRO A 178 -27.74 -18.33 -1.00
CA PRO A 178 -27.42 -19.54 -1.73
C PRO A 178 -25.92 -19.58 -2.06
N THR A 179 -25.24 -20.66 -1.69
CA THR A 179 -23.78 -20.83 -1.88
C THR A 179 -23.34 -20.61 -3.34
N GLU A 180 -24.18 -21.04 -4.29
CA GLU A 180 -23.97 -20.85 -5.74
C GLU A 180 -23.92 -19.36 -6.16
N ASN A 181 -24.53 -18.46 -5.40
CA ASN A 181 -24.67 -17.04 -5.75
C ASN A 181 -23.77 -16.10 -4.91
N ILE A 182 -23.07 -16.60 -3.89
CA ILE A 182 -22.26 -15.77 -2.99
C ILE A 182 -21.26 -14.93 -3.77
N PHE A 183 -20.54 -15.51 -4.72
CA PHE A 183 -19.57 -14.82 -5.57
C PHE A 183 -20.17 -13.65 -6.37
N VAL A 184 -21.41 -13.82 -6.90
CA VAL A 184 -22.10 -12.74 -7.62
C VAL A 184 -22.57 -11.66 -6.66
N ILE A 185 -23.06 -12.04 -5.49
CA ILE A 185 -23.50 -11.11 -4.45
C ILE A 185 -22.34 -10.26 -3.94
N GLU A 186 -21.20 -10.87 -3.68
CA GLU A 186 -19.98 -10.15 -3.30
C GLU A 186 -19.55 -9.12 -4.36
N LYS A 187 -19.57 -9.47 -5.63
CA LYS A 187 -19.27 -8.54 -6.72
C LYS A 187 -20.24 -7.36 -6.78
N ILE A 188 -21.53 -7.62 -6.58
CA ILE A 188 -22.56 -6.55 -6.54
C ILE A 188 -22.29 -5.61 -5.37
N ILE A 189 -22.03 -6.15 -4.17
CA ILE A 189 -21.73 -5.39 -2.96
C ILE A 189 -20.44 -4.57 -3.16
N ALA A 190 -19.40 -5.15 -3.76
CA ALA A 190 -18.16 -4.47 -4.07
C ALA A 190 -18.39 -3.27 -5.02
N VAL A 191 -19.18 -3.45 -6.09
CA VAL A 191 -19.53 -2.37 -7.03
C VAL A 191 -20.29 -1.25 -6.32
N ILE A 192 -21.26 -1.57 -5.45
CA ILE A 192 -22.00 -0.58 -4.68
C ILE A 192 -21.04 0.22 -3.78
N ALA A 193 -20.12 -0.45 -3.09
CA ALA A 193 -19.11 0.21 -2.26
C ALA A 193 -18.21 1.14 -3.09
N ILE A 194 -17.75 0.69 -4.25
CA ILE A 194 -16.93 1.53 -5.15
C ILE A 194 -17.71 2.79 -5.53
N ILE A 195 -18.95 2.66 -6.01
CA ILE A 195 -19.78 3.81 -6.42
C ILE A 195 -19.97 4.79 -5.26
N LEU A 196 -20.25 4.28 -4.04
CA LEU A 196 -20.37 5.12 -2.84
C LEU A 196 -19.10 5.95 -2.61
N PHE A 197 -17.92 5.33 -2.69
CA PHE A 197 -16.67 6.04 -2.46
C PHE A 197 -16.27 6.96 -3.62
N LEU A 198 -16.70 6.69 -4.85
CA LEU A 198 -16.55 7.67 -5.94
C LEU A 198 -17.35 8.94 -5.66
N ILE A 199 -18.56 8.80 -5.11
CA ILE A 199 -19.39 9.95 -4.71
C ILE A 199 -18.73 10.70 -3.54
N ILE A 200 -18.25 9.99 -2.52
CA ILE A 200 -17.58 10.60 -1.35
C ILE A 200 -16.32 11.37 -1.77
N ASN A 201 -15.51 10.82 -2.68
CA ASN A 201 -14.29 11.45 -3.15
C ASN A 201 -14.50 12.77 -3.91
N GLN A 202 -15.73 13.09 -4.31
CA GLN A 202 -16.06 14.38 -4.93
C GLN A 202 -16.16 15.53 -3.92
N PHE A 203 -16.31 15.24 -2.62
CA PHE A 203 -16.51 16.28 -1.59
C PHE A 203 -15.23 16.95 -1.06
N GLY A 204 -14.04 16.49 -1.50
CA GLY A 204 -12.76 17.13 -1.17
C GLY A 204 -11.92 16.41 -0.11
N SER A 205 -10.62 16.74 -0.09
CA SER A 205 -9.59 16.06 0.71
C SER A 205 -9.67 16.34 2.22
N SER A 206 -10.10 17.52 2.64
CA SER A 206 -10.14 17.88 4.06
C SER A 206 -11.19 17.09 4.85
N VAL A 207 -12.35 16.83 4.23
CA VAL A 207 -13.40 15.99 4.83
C VAL A 207 -12.91 14.56 4.97
N MET A 208 -12.24 14.06 3.94
CA MET A 208 -11.66 12.72 3.92
C MET A 208 -10.57 12.53 4.98
N GLY A 209 -9.63 13.47 5.09
CA GLY A 209 -8.53 13.37 6.06
C GLY A 209 -9.01 13.34 7.52
N LYS A 210 -10.09 14.04 7.85
CA LYS A 210 -10.70 13.99 9.19
C LYS A 210 -11.38 12.64 9.46
N ALA A 211 -12.13 12.12 8.50
CA ALA A 211 -12.77 10.82 8.60
C ALA A 211 -11.72 9.71 8.73
N GLU A 212 -10.63 9.80 7.97
CA GLU A 212 -9.55 8.82 7.96
C GLU A 212 -8.83 8.71 9.31
N ILE A 213 -8.68 9.82 10.07
CA ILE A 213 -8.12 9.75 11.44
C ILE A 213 -8.98 8.85 12.31
N TRP A 214 -10.29 9.04 12.31
CA TRP A 214 -11.19 8.24 13.14
C TRP A 214 -11.23 6.78 12.71
N ILE A 215 -11.39 6.52 11.41
CA ILE A 215 -11.47 5.16 10.88
C ILE A 215 -10.16 4.41 11.11
N SER A 216 -9.02 5.02 10.81
CA SER A 216 -7.71 4.39 11.02
C SER A 216 -7.39 4.19 12.50
N SER A 217 -7.82 5.11 13.39
CA SER A 217 -7.67 4.91 14.83
C SER A 217 -8.51 3.74 15.32
N ILE A 218 -9.75 3.59 14.86
CA ILE A 218 -10.61 2.45 15.21
C ILE A 218 -9.99 1.13 14.72
N LYS A 219 -9.48 1.09 13.48
CA LYS A 219 -8.81 -0.11 12.94
C LYS A 219 -7.60 -0.52 13.80
N VAL A 220 -6.76 0.44 14.16
CA VAL A 220 -5.60 0.19 15.03
C VAL A 220 -6.05 -0.33 16.38
N LEU A 221 -7.12 0.22 16.97
CA LEU A 221 -7.68 -0.27 18.24
C LEU A 221 -8.25 -1.68 18.12
N VAL A 222 -8.93 -2.01 17.02
CA VAL A 222 -9.43 -3.37 16.74
C VAL A 222 -8.28 -4.37 16.66
N LEU A 223 -7.21 -4.04 15.91
CA LEU A 223 -6.05 -4.91 15.81
C LEU A 223 -5.27 -4.98 17.12
N ALA A 224 -5.18 -3.88 17.88
CA ALA A 224 -4.57 -3.89 19.20
C ALA A 224 -5.36 -4.80 20.17
N PHE A 225 -6.69 -4.76 20.15
CA PHE A 225 -7.53 -5.68 20.91
C PHE A 225 -7.27 -7.14 20.53
N PHE A 226 -7.24 -7.46 19.22
CA PHE A 226 -6.93 -8.80 18.73
C PHE A 226 -5.54 -9.27 19.18
N ILE A 227 -4.53 -8.42 19.03
CA ILE A 227 -3.14 -8.68 19.45
C ILE A 227 -3.06 -8.93 20.95
N LEU A 228 -3.64 -8.04 21.76
CA LEU A 228 -3.60 -8.17 23.22
C LEU A 228 -4.28 -9.45 23.69
N THR A 229 -5.46 -9.78 23.16
CA THR A 229 -6.17 -11.03 23.47
C THR A 229 -5.30 -12.23 23.14
N GLY A 230 -4.72 -12.27 21.94
CA GLY A 230 -3.86 -13.38 21.53
C GLY A 230 -2.57 -13.49 22.32
N LEU A 231 -1.93 -12.36 22.69
CA LEU A 231 -0.73 -12.36 23.53
C LEU A 231 -1.03 -12.89 24.94
N ILE A 232 -2.20 -12.58 25.51
CA ILE A 232 -2.65 -13.14 26.78
C ILE A 232 -2.77 -14.67 26.66
N ILE A 233 -3.35 -15.18 25.59
CA ILE A 233 -3.49 -16.63 25.36
C ILE A 233 -2.10 -17.27 25.19
N ILE A 234 -1.24 -16.70 24.36
CA ILE A 234 0.13 -17.20 24.11
C ILE A 234 0.93 -17.30 25.41
N THR A 235 0.86 -16.25 26.25
CA THR A 235 1.59 -16.23 27.52
C THR A 235 0.99 -17.18 28.55
N SER A 236 -0.33 -17.41 28.51
CA SER A 236 -1.02 -18.35 29.40
C SER A 236 -0.85 -19.82 28.98
N ASN A 237 -0.66 -20.09 27.69
CA ASN A 237 -0.52 -21.44 27.14
C ASN A 237 0.70 -21.56 26.21
N PRO A 238 1.93 -21.41 26.70
CA PRO A 238 3.14 -21.40 25.87
C PRO A 238 3.40 -22.76 25.16
N THR A 239 2.90 -23.86 25.72
CA THR A 239 3.02 -25.22 25.12
C THR A 239 2.17 -25.33 23.85
N LEU A 240 0.96 -24.77 23.83
CA LEU A 240 0.10 -24.70 22.65
C LEU A 240 0.78 -23.89 21.54
N THR A 241 1.29 -22.72 21.86
CA THR A 241 1.99 -21.86 20.90
C THR A 241 3.22 -22.59 20.33
N ALA A 242 4.03 -23.22 21.18
CA ALA A 242 5.20 -23.96 20.74
C ALA A 242 4.82 -25.12 19.79
N ALA A 243 3.70 -25.79 20.03
CA ALA A 243 3.20 -26.86 19.16
C ALA A 243 2.84 -26.33 17.77
N ASN A 244 2.17 -25.16 17.69
CA ASN A 244 1.81 -24.52 16.41
C ASN A 244 3.02 -24.09 15.57
N PHE A 245 4.17 -23.86 16.19
CA PHE A 245 5.42 -23.47 15.52
C PHE A 245 6.46 -24.59 15.41
N THR A 246 6.10 -25.84 15.72
CA THR A 246 7.03 -26.98 15.67
C THR A 246 7.54 -27.21 14.26
N ASP A 247 6.65 -27.23 13.27
CA ASP A 247 6.97 -27.21 11.84
C ASP A 247 6.87 -25.78 11.35
N PHE A 248 8.00 -25.07 11.36
CA PHE A 248 8.02 -23.64 11.04
C PHE A 248 7.94 -23.36 9.53
N PHE A 249 8.40 -24.29 8.70
CA PHE A 249 8.40 -24.18 7.24
C PHE A 249 7.70 -25.39 6.57
N PRO A 250 6.41 -25.65 6.84
CA PRO A 250 5.72 -26.86 6.38
C PRO A 250 5.62 -26.95 4.84
N ARG A 251 5.70 -25.81 4.17
CA ARG A 251 5.74 -25.69 2.69
C ARG A 251 7.15 -25.50 2.14
N GLY A 252 8.18 -25.72 2.99
CA GLY A 252 9.59 -25.49 2.67
C GLY A 252 10.01 -24.03 2.76
N PHE A 253 11.31 -23.80 2.92
CA PHE A 253 11.88 -22.46 3.13
C PHE A 253 11.55 -21.47 1.99
N PHE A 254 11.52 -21.91 0.75
CA PHE A 254 11.27 -21.03 -0.40
C PHE A 254 9.84 -20.49 -0.48
N SER A 255 8.88 -21.10 0.21
CA SER A 255 7.50 -20.60 0.28
C SER A 255 7.40 -19.21 0.92
N ILE A 256 8.39 -18.82 1.73
CA ILE A 256 8.50 -17.46 2.29
C ILE A 256 8.51 -16.41 1.16
N PHE A 257 9.29 -16.62 0.11
CA PHE A 257 9.40 -15.67 -0.99
C PHE A 257 8.13 -15.56 -1.81
N THR A 258 7.39 -16.67 -1.94
CA THR A 258 6.04 -16.68 -2.53
C THR A 258 5.08 -15.86 -1.68
N ALA A 259 5.08 -16.07 -0.36
CA ALA A 259 4.25 -15.31 0.57
C ALA A 259 4.65 -13.82 0.59
N MET A 260 5.94 -13.49 0.49
CA MET A 260 6.42 -12.11 0.35
C MET A 260 5.83 -11.44 -0.88
N GLY A 261 5.90 -12.10 -2.05
CA GLY A 261 5.34 -11.58 -3.29
C GLY A 261 3.83 -11.39 -3.24
N PHE A 262 3.12 -12.27 -2.55
CA PHE A 262 1.66 -12.18 -2.40
C PHE A 262 1.20 -11.12 -1.38
N THR A 263 2.02 -10.85 -0.36
CA THR A 263 1.66 -9.94 0.73
C THR A 263 2.35 -8.58 0.66
N PHE A 264 3.16 -8.31 -0.37
CA PHE A 264 3.89 -7.05 -0.49
C PHE A 264 2.97 -5.84 -0.52
N ILE A 265 1.80 -5.96 -1.21
CA ILE A 265 0.76 -4.93 -1.26
C ILE A 265 0.28 -4.47 0.12
N ALA A 266 0.32 -5.35 1.12
CA ALA A 266 -0.06 -4.99 2.48
C ALA A 266 0.88 -3.95 3.11
N PHE A 267 2.13 -3.88 2.65
CA PHE A 267 3.14 -2.94 3.15
C PHE A 267 3.21 -1.66 2.32
N GLU A 268 2.43 -1.54 1.26
CA GLU A 268 2.28 -0.33 0.47
C GLU A 268 1.14 0.54 1.02
N GLY A 269 1.22 1.84 0.81
CA GLY A 269 0.24 2.81 1.33
C GLY A 269 0.92 4.11 1.77
N TYR A 270 2.21 4.08 2.12
CA TYR A 270 2.99 5.29 2.39
C TYR A 270 3.15 6.17 1.13
N GLU A 271 3.07 5.61 -0.06
CA GLU A 271 3.09 6.36 -1.32
C GLU A 271 1.87 7.28 -1.47
N VAL A 272 0.71 6.93 -0.88
CA VAL A 272 -0.49 7.78 -0.85
C VAL A 272 -0.18 9.14 -0.21
N ILE A 273 0.65 9.15 0.84
CA ILE A 273 1.13 10.38 1.48
C ILE A 273 1.89 11.23 0.47
N CYS A 274 2.79 10.62 -0.30
CA CYS A 274 3.61 11.33 -1.27
C CYS A 274 2.81 11.79 -2.50
N GLN A 275 1.79 11.04 -2.91
CA GLN A 275 0.89 11.39 -4.01
C GLN A 275 0.00 12.59 -3.65
N ALA A 276 -0.30 12.77 -2.37
CA ALA A 276 -1.00 13.93 -1.82
C ALA A 276 -0.06 15.09 -1.43
N GLY A 277 1.19 15.08 -1.85
CA GLY A 277 2.22 16.03 -1.42
C GLY A 277 1.86 17.51 -1.56
N GLU A 278 1.09 17.88 -2.59
CA GLU A 278 0.58 19.27 -2.78
C GLU A 278 -0.47 19.67 -1.73
N GLU A 279 -1.19 18.70 -1.17
CA GLU A 279 -2.27 18.93 -0.21
C GLU A 279 -1.77 18.95 1.25
N ILE A 280 -0.51 18.59 1.49
CA ILE A 280 0.10 18.52 2.82
C ILE A 280 0.68 19.91 3.21
N TYR A 281 0.33 20.35 4.45
CA TYR A 281 0.93 21.54 5.04
C TYR A 281 2.40 21.28 5.36
N ASP A 282 3.29 22.21 4.96
CA ASP A 282 4.75 22.08 5.10
C ASP A 282 5.29 20.71 4.69
N PRO A 283 5.17 20.33 3.40
CA PRO A 283 5.48 18.97 2.94
C PRO A 283 6.94 18.57 3.18
N LYS A 284 7.88 19.54 3.26
CA LYS A 284 9.29 19.25 3.52
C LYS A 284 9.54 18.55 4.84
N THR A 285 8.79 18.91 5.87
CA THR A 285 8.90 18.32 7.21
C THR A 285 7.81 17.28 7.44
N SER A 286 6.61 17.53 6.91
CA SER A 286 5.44 16.69 7.17
C SER A 286 5.50 15.36 6.43
N VAL A 287 5.89 15.34 5.13
CA VAL A 287 5.94 14.10 4.35
C VAL A 287 6.90 13.07 4.95
N PRO A 288 8.19 13.40 5.26
CA PRO A 288 9.09 12.41 5.85
C PRO A 288 8.61 11.88 7.19
N LYS A 289 8.06 12.77 8.05
CA LYS A 289 7.53 12.36 9.35
C LYS A 289 6.36 11.42 9.18
N SER A 290 5.41 11.74 8.31
CA SER A 290 4.21 10.94 8.10
C SER A 290 4.54 9.58 7.52
N VAL A 291 5.43 9.51 6.54
CA VAL A 291 5.90 8.25 5.93
C VAL A 291 6.59 7.36 6.96
N MET A 292 7.53 7.90 7.76
CA MET A 292 8.23 7.10 8.76
C MET A 292 7.33 6.68 9.92
N LEU A 293 6.40 7.52 10.36
CA LEU A 293 5.43 7.18 11.41
C LEU A 293 4.47 6.09 10.96
N SER A 294 3.99 6.14 9.70
CA SER A 294 3.10 5.09 9.19
C SER A 294 3.78 3.71 9.18
N ILE A 295 5.03 3.63 8.73
CA ILE A 295 5.84 2.40 8.75
C ILE A 295 6.05 1.90 10.19
N LEU A 296 6.40 2.79 11.11
CA LEU A 296 6.64 2.45 12.52
C LEU A 296 5.38 1.91 13.23
N ILE A 297 4.21 2.37 12.82
CA ILE A 297 2.92 1.89 13.37
C ILE A 297 2.55 0.53 12.75
N VAL A 298 2.64 0.40 11.43
CA VAL A 298 2.04 -0.72 10.70
C VAL A 298 2.86 -2.00 10.81
N ILE A 299 4.19 -1.93 10.67
CA ILE A 299 5.01 -3.14 10.63
C ILE A 299 4.93 -3.96 11.94
N PRO A 300 5.03 -3.36 13.15
CA PRO A 300 4.84 -4.11 14.39
C PRO A 300 3.45 -4.74 14.50
N ILE A 301 2.40 -4.03 14.05
CA ILE A 301 1.04 -4.57 14.04
C ILE A 301 0.98 -5.84 13.17
N TYR A 302 1.56 -5.83 11.98
CA TYR A 302 1.52 -6.98 11.07
C TYR A 302 2.25 -8.19 11.64
N LEU A 303 3.43 -7.99 12.21
CA LEU A 303 4.18 -9.07 12.86
C LEU A 303 3.40 -9.68 14.03
N LEU A 304 2.78 -8.83 14.86
CA LEU A 304 2.02 -9.29 16.01
C LEU A 304 0.70 -9.95 15.60
N VAL A 305 0.00 -9.44 14.60
CA VAL A 305 -1.19 -10.08 14.05
C VAL A 305 -0.85 -11.46 13.49
N GLY A 306 0.21 -11.57 12.70
CA GLY A 306 0.67 -12.86 12.18
C GLY A 306 1.02 -13.85 13.29
N LEU A 307 1.77 -13.39 14.32
CA LEU A 307 2.13 -14.21 15.48
C LEU A 307 0.89 -14.73 16.22
N VAL A 308 -0.05 -13.84 16.50
CA VAL A 308 -1.27 -14.18 17.24
C VAL A 308 -2.18 -15.09 16.41
N SER A 309 -2.37 -14.79 15.12
CA SER A 309 -3.20 -15.61 14.23
C SER A 309 -2.70 -17.05 14.09
N LEU A 310 -1.40 -17.26 14.17
CA LEU A 310 -0.80 -18.59 14.03
C LEU A 310 -0.59 -19.31 15.38
N GLY A 311 -0.42 -18.54 16.48
CA GLY A 311 0.06 -19.08 17.74
C GLY A 311 -0.95 -19.13 18.88
N ALA A 312 -2.08 -18.40 18.79
CA ALA A 312 -2.94 -18.20 19.96
C ALA A 312 -4.10 -19.18 20.12
N PHE A 313 -4.32 -20.08 19.18
CA PHE A 313 -5.37 -21.10 19.27
C PHE A 313 -4.92 -22.41 18.62
N SER A 314 -5.70 -23.47 18.78
CA SER A 314 -5.49 -24.76 18.08
C SER A 314 -6.83 -25.27 17.56
N VAL A 315 -6.75 -26.01 16.48
CA VAL A 315 -7.87 -26.73 15.88
C VAL A 315 -7.59 -28.23 15.99
N GLU A 316 -8.59 -29.00 16.41
CA GLU A 316 -8.44 -30.43 16.60
C GLU A 316 -8.20 -31.13 15.25
N GLY A 317 -7.13 -31.90 15.14
CA GLY A 317 -6.80 -32.69 13.95
C GLY A 317 -6.24 -31.90 12.76
N GLN A 318 -6.01 -30.58 12.89
CA GLN A 318 -5.53 -29.72 11.81
C GLN A 318 -4.51 -28.68 12.30
N ALA A 319 -3.52 -28.34 11.47
CA ALA A 319 -2.62 -27.25 11.76
C ALA A 319 -3.33 -25.87 11.66
N THR A 320 -2.98 -24.95 12.56
CA THR A 320 -3.60 -23.61 12.61
C THR A 320 -3.50 -22.88 11.28
N TRP A 321 -2.36 -22.96 10.60
CA TRP A 321 -2.16 -22.30 9.30
C TRP A 321 -3.01 -22.93 8.18
N GLU A 322 -3.31 -24.24 8.22
CA GLU A 322 -4.22 -24.90 7.27
C GLU A 322 -5.66 -24.41 7.47
N PHE A 323 -6.10 -24.39 8.73
CA PHE A 323 -7.42 -23.86 9.08
C PHE A 323 -7.61 -22.41 8.62
N LEU A 324 -6.59 -21.54 8.79
CA LEU A 324 -6.63 -20.17 8.28
C LEU A 324 -6.74 -20.13 6.76
N SER A 325 -6.01 -20.99 6.06
CA SER A 325 -5.98 -21.09 4.60
C SER A 325 -7.32 -21.53 4.01
N GLU A 326 -8.00 -22.47 4.64
CA GLU A 326 -9.32 -22.96 4.22
C GLU A 326 -10.39 -21.87 4.30
N ASN A 327 -10.23 -20.95 5.26
CA ASN A 327 -11.12 -19.82 5.44
C ASN A 327 -10.70 -18.55 4.62
N LYS A 328 -9.64 -18.67 3.82
CA LYS A 328 -9.19 -17.65 2.85
C LYS A 328 -9.24 -16.22 3.38
N GLU A 329 -10.10 -15.38 2.79
CA GLU A 329 -10.29 -13.96 3.09
C GLU A 329 -10.78 -13.72 4.53
N LEU A 330 -11.44 -14.69 5.13
CA LEU A 330 -11.98 -14.62 6.49
C LEU A 330 -11.03 -15.25 7.53
N GLY A 331 -9.79 -15.60 7.16
CA GLY A 331 -8.83 -16.26 8.04
C GLY A 331 -8.62 -15.52 9.37
N LEU A 332 -8.49 -14.18 9.34
CA LEU A 332 -8.35 -13.39 10.58
C LEU A 332 -9.63 -13.39 11.43
N LEU A 333 -10.79 -13.43 10.78
CA LEU A 333 -12.09 -13.50 11.44
C LEU A 333 -12.26 -14.81 12.22
N VAL A 334 -11.96 -15.94 11.57
CA VAL A 334 -12.08 -17.26 12.23
C VAL A 334 -11.03 -17.42 13.32
N ALA A 335 -9.83 -16.88 13.17
CA ALA A 335 -8.84 -16.83 14.24
C ALA A 335 -9.37 -16.11 15.49
N ALA A 336 -9.97 -14.94 15.30
CA ALA A 336 -10.57 -14.18 16.40
C ALA A 336 -11.74 -14.91 17.05
N GLN A 337 -12.55 -15.62 16.28
CA GLN A 337 -13.65 -16.44 16.76
C GLN A 337 -13.15 -17.60 17.63
N GLN A 338 -12.07 -18.24 17.24
CA GLN A 338 -11.43 -19.31 18.03
C GLN A 338 -10.84 -18.80 19.34
N MET A 339 -10.21 -17.62 19.33
CA MET A 339 -9.61 -17.03 20.52
C MET A 339 -10.65 -16.50 21.51
N LEU A 340 -11.71 -15.89 21.02
CA LEU A 340 -12.73 -15.23 21.84
C LEU A 340 -14.11 -15.39 21.17
N PRO A 341 -14.81 -16.54 21.41
CA PRO A 341 -16.09 -16.83 20.80
C PRO A 341 -17.13 -15.70 20.99
N GLY A 342 -17.82 -15.35 19.94
CA GLY A 342 -18.81 -14.27 19.90
C GLY A 342 -18.19 -12.87 19.79
N LEU A 343 -17.47 -12.41 20.80
CA LEU A 343 -16.92 -11.06 20.81
C LEU A 343 -15.80 -10.87 19.75
N GLY A 344 -14.91 -11.84 19.61
CA GLY A 344 -13.84 -11.81 18.60
C GLY A 344 -14.38 -11.71 17.19
N LEU A 345 -15.41 -12.49 16.88
CA LEU A 345 -16.12 -12.42 15.60
C LEU A 345 -16.62 -11.00 15.32
N VAL A 346 -17.40 -10.40 16.24
CA VAL A 346 -18.02 -9.08 16.06
C VAL A 346 -16.95 -7.99 15.88
N VAL A 347 -15.91 -8.01 16.72
CA VAL A 347 -14.84 -6.99 16.67
C VAL A 347 -14.06 -7.06 15.36
N ILE A 348 -13.70 -8.25 14.89
CA ILE A 348 -12.94 -8.40 13.65
C ILE A 348 -13.81 -8.21 12.41
N LEU A 349 -15.11 -8.61 12.42
CA LEU A 349 -16.04 -8.27 11.35
C LEU A 349 -16.12 -6.76 11.16
N PHE A 350 -16.37 -6.03 12.24
CA PHE A 350 -16.46 -4.57 12.19
C PHE A 350 -15.15 -3.93 11.77
N GLY A 351 -14.02 -4.41 12.29
CA GLY A 351 -12.69 -3.96 11.92
C GLY A 351 -12.36 -4.20 10.45
N GLY A 352 -12.66 -5.39 9.93
CA GLY A 352 -12.45 -5.76 8.52
C GLY A 352 -13.28 -4.91 7.56
N ILE A 353 -14.55 -4.69 7.88
CA ILE A 353 -15.44 -3.80 7.11
C ILE A 353 -14.88 -2.37 7.06
N LEU A 354 -14.56 -1.78 8.20
CA LEU A 354 -14.01 -0.43 8.25
C LEU A 354 -12.65 -0.35 7.57
N SER A 355 -11.83 -1.38 7.74
CA SER A 355 -10.48 -1.40 7.21
C SER A 355 -10.45 -1.43 5.69
N THR A 356 -11.24 -2.32 5.11
CA THR A 356 -11.33 -2.46 3.65
C THR A 356 -11.96 -1.23 2.99
N LEU A 357 -13.00 -0.64 3.59
CA LEU A 357 -13.63 0.59 3.10
C LEU A 357 -12.68 1.79 3.16
N SER A 358 -11.93 1.96 4.24
CA SER A 358 -10.96 3.04 4.38
C SER A 358 -9.81 2.89 3.36
N ALA A 359 -9.28 1.69 3.18
CA ALA A 359 -8.24 1.44 2.19
C ALA A 359 -8.76 1.67 0.75
N LEU A 360 -9.98 1.22 0.44
CA LEU A 360 -10.64 1.51 -0.84
C LEU A 360 -10.71 3.02 -1.09
N ASN A 361 -11.12 3.78 -0.10
CA ASN A 361 -11.19 5.24 -0.16
C ASN A 361 -9.81 5.86 -0.43
N ALA A 362 -8.78 5.46 0.32
CA ALA A 362 -7.42 5.97 0.19
C ALA A 362 -6.83 5.70 -1.20
N VAL A 363 -7.03 4.51 -1.77
CA VAL A 363 -6.47 4.18 -3.09
C VAL A 363 -7.26 4.81 -4.25
N ILE A 364 -8.58 4.99 -4.14
CA ILE A 364 -9.36 5.77 -5.11
C ILE A 364 -8.86 7.23 -5.10
N PHE A 365 -8.68 7.80 -3.93
CA PHE A 365 -8.12 9.14 -3.76
C PHE A 365 -6.76 9.27 -4.44
N SER A 366 -5.82 8.41 -4.09
CA SER A 366 -4.45 8.36 -4.55
C SER A 366 -4.36 8.14 -6.08
N SER A 367 -5.00 7.10 -6.58
CA SER A 367 -5.06 6.75 -8.01
C SER A 367 -5.59 7.92 -8.87
N THR A 368 -6.61 8.62 -8.37
CA THR A 368 -7.17 9.81 -9.02
C THR A 368 -6.16 10.94 -9.16
N ARG A 369 -5.29 11.16 -8.15
CA ARG A 369 -4.23 12.20 -8.21
C ARG A 369 -3.17 11.87 -9.25
N VAL A 370 -2.86 10.59 -9.44
CA VAL A 370 -1.93 10.17 -10.49
C VAL A 370 -2.53 10.39 -11.88
N ALA A 371 -3.79 10.00 -12.11
CA ALA A 371 -4.49 10.25 -13.37
C ALA A 371 -4.58 11.75 -13.70
N PHE A 372 -4.92 12.56 -12.69
CA PHE A 372 -4.94 14.01 -12.78
C PHE A 372 -3.56 14.58 -13.15
N ALA A 373 -2.50 14.14 -12.48
CA ALA A 373 -1.13 14.61 -12.74
C ALA A 373 -0.67 14.25 -14.16
N LEU A 374 -0.95 13.04 -14.62
CA LEU A 374 -0.68 12.61 -16.01
C LEU A 374 -1.39 13.51 -17.02
N ALA A 375 -2.66 13.85 -16.77
CA ALA A 375 -3.43 14.73 -17.65
C ALA A 375 -2.94 16.18 -17.61
N ARG A 376 -2.62 16.70 -16.41
CA ARG A 376 -2.06 18.05 -16.21
C ARG A 376 -0.76 18.27 -16.98
N HIS A 377 0.03 17.22 -17.14
CA HIS A 377 1.26 17.27 -17.92
C HIS A 377 1.10 16.88 -19.41
N GLY A 378 -0.14 16.77 -19.90
CA GLY A 378 -0.42 16.49 -21.30
C GLY A 378 -0.28 15.03 -21.71
N SER A 379 -0.04 14.14 -20.77
CA SER A 379 0.14 12.69 -21.01
C SER A 379 -1.18 11.94 -21.18
N LEU A 380 -2.29 12.51 -20.67
CA LEU A 380 -3.65 12.03 -20.84
C LEU A 380 -4.58 13.14 -21.34
N PRO A 381 -5.82 12.84 -21.73
CA PRO A 381 -6.78 13.85 -22.18
C PRO A 381 -6.96 15.00 -21.18
N PRO A 382 -6.97 16.27 -21.64
CA PRO A 382 -6.99 17.44 -20.74
C PRO A 382 -8.25 17.53 -19.87
N GLN A 383 -9.33 16.86 -20.27
CA GLN A 383 -10.56 16.77 -19.47
C GLN A 383 -10.33 16.14 -18.09
N LEU A 384 -9.34 15.23 -17.97
CA LEU A 384 -8.96 14.59 -16.72
C LEU A 384 -8.18 15.54 -15.79
N ALA A 385 -7.61 16.62 -16.32
CA ALA A 385 -6.95 17.67 -15.54
C ALA A 385 -7.92 18.74 -15.03
N SER A 386 -9.22 18.65 -15.32
CA SER A 386 -10.20 19.63 -14.84
C SER A 386 -10.50 19.42 -13.37
N VAL A 387 -10.45 20.53 -12.60
CA VAL A 387 -10.78 20.56 -11.17
C VAL A 387 -12.11 21.29 -10.99
N SER A 388 -13.01 20.72 -10.22
CA SER A 388 -14.29 21.33 -9.87
C SER A 388 -14.07 22.61 -9.06
N THR A 389 -14.69 23.72 -9.46
CA THR A 389 -14.63 25.00 -8.73
C THR A 389 -15.37 24.98 -7.39
N LYS A 390 -16.29 24.02 -7.19
CA LYS A 390 -17.07 23.88 -5.95
C LYS A 390 -16.37 23.02 -4.90
N THR A 391 -15.78 21.92 -5.35
CA THR A 391 -15.24 20.87 -4.45
C THR A 391 -13.73 20.78 -4.45
N HIS A 392 -13.06 21.50 -5.37
CA HIS A 392 -11.61 21.46 -5.57
C HIS A 392 -11.07 20.04 -5.82
N THR A 393 -11.85 19.21 -6.53
CA THR A 393 -11.53 17.80 -6.82
C THR A 393 -11.52 17.53 -8.34
N PRO A 394 -10.69 16.62 -8.83
CA PRO A 394 -10.62 16.24 -10.24
C PRO A 394 -11.70 15.20 -10.60
N VAL A 395 -12.96 15.63 -10.74
CA VAL A 395 -14.15 14.77 -10.87
C VAL A 395 -14.05 13.78 -12.03
N ASN A 396 -13.56 14.21 -13.19
CA ASN A 396 -13.42 13.32 -14.35
C ASN A 396 -12.40 12.20 -14.12
N SER A 397 -11.30 12.49 -13.44
CA SER A 397 -10.32 11.49 -13.04
C SER A 397 -10.88 10.53 -11.99
N ILE A 398 -11.76 10.99 -11.09
CA ILE A 398 -12.47 10.13 -10.13
C ILE A 398 -13.32 9.10 -10.88
N TYR A 399 -14.15 9.52 -11.83
CA TYR A 399 -15.01 8.61 -12.58
C TYR A 399 -14.23 7.62 -13.46
N LEU A 400 -13.18 8.08 -14.13
CA LEU A 400 -12.36 7.17 -14.95
C LEU A 400 -11.65 6.12 -14.09
N THR A 401 -11.07 6.54 -12.94
CA THR A 401 -10.48 5.61 -11.98
C THR A 401 -11.52 4.62 -11.46
N GLY A 402 -12.70 5.10 -11.09
CA GLY A 402 -13.79 4.26 -10.63
C GLY A 402 -14.23 3.21 -11.65
N LEU A 403 -14.29 3.56 -12.92
CA LEU A 403 -14.58 2.61 -13.99
C LEU A 403 -13.53 1.48 -14.03
N VAL A 404 -12.25 1.82 -13.91
CA VAL A 404 -11.16 0.82 -13.87
C VAL A 404 -11.30 -0.10 -12.66
N VAL A 405 -11.56 0.46 -11.46
CA VAL A 405 -11.75 -0.31 -10.23
C VAL A 405 -12.93 -1.28 -10.37
N ILE A 406 -14.07 -0.83 -10.91
CA ILE A 406 -15.26 -1.66 -11.13
C ILE A 406 -14.96 -2.80 -12.11
N LEU A 407 -14.31 -2.49 -13.24
CA LEU A 407 -13.96 -3.51 -14.23
C LEU A 407 -13.05 -4.59 -13.62
N MET A 408 -12.05 -4.20 -12.84
CA MET A 408 -11.15 -5.15 -12.19
C MET A 408 -11.89 -6.01 -11.15
N ALA A 409 -12.75 -5.41 -10.31
CA ALA A 409 -13.52 -6.15 -9.32
C ALA A 409 -14.49 -7.16 -9.94
N VAL A 410 -15.04 -6.84 -11.12
CA VAL A 410 -16.01 -7.73 -11.79
C VAL A 410 -15.33 -8.83 -12.59
N LEU A 411 -14.20 -8.53 -13.26
CA LEU A 411 -13.60 -9.43 -14.26
C LEU A 411 -12.53 -10.37 -13.66
N ILE A 412 -11.85 -9.99 -12.57
CA ILE A 412 -10.66 -10.68 -12.07
C ILE A 412 -10.94 -11.29 -10.69
N PRO A 413 -10.48 -12.53 -10.40
CA PRO A 413 -10.52 -13.11 -9.06
C PRO A 413 -9.62 -12.35 -8.07
N ILE A 414 -9.98 -12.38 -6.78
CA ILE A 414 -9.33 -11.60 -5.72
C ILE A 414 -7.83 -11.91 -5.58
N GLU A 415 -7.42 -13.16 -5.70
CA GLU A 415 -6.03 -13.59 -5.63
C GLU A 415 -5.19 -13.02 -6.80
N ALA A 416 -5.75 -13.06 -8.01
CA ALA A 416 -5.11 -12.50 -9.20
C ALA A 416 -5.08 -10.96 -9.18
N VAL A 417 -6.08 -10.31 -8.57
CA VAL A 417 -6.08 -8.86 -8.32
C VAL A 417 -4.91 -8.48 -7.40
N ALA A 418 -4.75 -9.17 -6.27
CA ALA A 418 -3.68 -8.89 -5.31
C ALA A 418 -2.30 -8.99 -5.98
N THR A 419 -2.00 -10.11 -6.61
CA THR A 419 -0.69 -10.33 -7.26
C THR A 419 -0.44 -9.43 -8.47
N SER A 420 -1.49 -9.04 -9.22
CA SER A 420 -1.36 -8.08 -10.32
C SER A 420 -0.99 -6.68 -9.81
N ALA A 421 -1.64 -6.23 -8.73
CA ALA A 421 -1.31 -4.96 -8.08
C ALA A 421 0.15 -4.97 -7.60
N ASP A 422 0.59 -6.03 -6.91
CA ASP A 422 1.97 -6.19 -6.44
C ASP A 422 2.99 -6.07 -7.57
N LEU A 423 2.81 -6.81 -8.67
CA LEU A 423 3.72 -6.74 -9.82
C LEU A 423 3.82 -5.32 -10.40
N MET A 424 2.71 -4.61 -10.49
CA MET A 424 2.68 -3.24 -11.01
C MET A 424 3.36 -2.26 -10.04
N PHE A 425 3.12 -2.40 -8.74
CA PHE A 425 3.80 -1.60 -7.72
C PHE A 425 5.30 -1.85 -7.70
N MET A 426 5.75 -3.09 -7.80
CA MET A 426 7.18 -3.41 -7.86
C MET A 426 7.87 -2.76 -9.07
N ILE A 427 7.22 -2.71 -10.24
CA ILE A 427 7.74 -2.00 -11.43
C ILE A 427 7.82 -0.50 -11.16
N LEU A 428 6.74 0.10 -10.64
CA LEU A 428 6.69 1.51 -10.27
C LEU A 428 7.80 1.87 -9.28
N VAL A 429 7.87 1.15 -8.18
CA VAL A 429 8.83 1.42 -7.10
C VAL A 429 10.27 1.23 -7.57
N GLY A 430 10.53 0.20 -8.38
CA GLY A 430 11.83 -0.02 -9.00
C GLY A 430 12.30 1.19 -9.83
N GLN A 431 11.39 1.79 -10.61
CA GLN A 431 11.70 3.01 -11.37
C GLN A 431 11.94 4.21 -10.44
N VAL A 432 11.21 4.33 -9.33
CA VAL A 432 11.45 5.38 -8.33
C VAL A 432 12.82 5.23 -7.66
N MET A 433 13.24 3.99 -7.34
CA MET A 433 14.59 3.74 -6.79
C MET A 433 15.69 4.22 -7.76
N ILE A 434 15.56 3.90 -9.05
CA ILE A 434 16.50 4.36 -10.08
C ILE A 434 16.43 5.89 -10.23
N ALA A 435 15.22 6.47 -10.27
CA ALA A 435 15.04 7.91 -10.39
C ALA A 435 15.71 8.67 -9.24
N ALA A 436 15.63 8.19 -8.00
CA ALA A 436 16.29 8.80 -6.85
C ALA A 436 17.82 8.91 -7.06
N VAL A 437 18.44 7.83 -7.53
CA VAL A 437 19.89 7.81 -7.82
C VAL A 437 20.23 8.82 -8.91
N VAL A 438 19.45 8.84 -9.99
CA VAL A 438 19.67 9.73 -11.13
C VAL A 438 19.44 11.19 -10.76
N ILE A 439 18.39 11.51 -9.99
CA ILE A 439 18.09 12.89 -9.53
C ILE A 439 19.26 13.42 -8.69
N ARG A 440 19.74 12.66 -7.69
CA ARG A 440 20.89 13.11 -6.89
C ARG A 440 22.16 13.30 -7.72
N LYS A 441 22.39 12.44 -8.73
CA LYS A 441 23.51 12.60 -9.66
C LYS A 441 23.36 13.87 -10.50
N LYS A 442 22.17 14.14 -11.06
CA LYS A 442 21.88 15.36 -11.85
C LYS A 442 22.08 16.61 -11.01
N VAL A 443 21.50 16.68 -9.82
CA VAL A 443 21.63 17.82 -8.89
C VAL A 443 23.10 18.09 -8.52
N ARG A 444 23.89 17.03 -8.35
CA ARG A 444 25.34 17.17 -8.08
C ARG A 444 26.10 17.75 -9.27
N ILE A 445 25.75 17.38 -10.50
CA ILE A 445 26.43 17.83 -11.73
C ILE A 445 26.00 19.26 -12.10
N SER A 446 24.69 19.55 -12.08
CA SER A 446 24.15 20.87 -12.48
C SER A 446 24.40 21.95 -11.45
N LYS A 447 24.86 21.59 -10.23
CA LYS A 447 24.96 22.49 -9.06
C LYS A 447 23.65 23.15 -8.67
N GLU A 448 22.52 22.66 -9.21
CA GLU A 448 21.19 23.08 -8.76
C GLU A 448 20.97 22.64 -7.32
N LYS A 449 20.38 23.51 -6.50
CA LYS A 449 20.07 23.18 -5.11
C LYS A 449 18.63 22.66 -5.04
N LEU A 450 18.47 21.35 -4.97
CA LEU A 450 17.20 20.78 -4.53
C LEU A 450 17.16 20.90 -2.99
N ASP A 451 16.05 21.42 -2.48
CA ASP A 451 15.88 21.63 -1.04
C ASP A 451 15.21 20.41 -0.42
N TYR A 452 16.04 19.55 0.14
CA TYR A 452 15.63 18.31 0.79
C TYR A 452 15.23 18.55 2.24
N GLY A 453 14.01 18.21 2.61
CA GLY A 453 13.58 18.15 4.02
C GLY A 453 14.13 16.92 4.76
N TYR A 454 14.44 15.86 4.01
CA TYR A 454 15.02 14.61 4.48
C TYR A 454 15.97 14.05 3.43
N LYS A 455 17.02 13.36 3.86
CA LYS A 455 17.94 12.67 2.96
C LYS A 455 18.11 11.22 3.40
N THR A 456 17.90 10.29 2.48
CA THR A 456 18.12 8.87 2.70
C THR A 456 19.57 8.62 3.14
N PRO A 457 19.79 7.94 4.29
CA PRO A 457 21.12 7.59 4.76
C PRO A 457 21.78 6.58 3.82
N LEU A 458 23.10 6.37 4.00
CA LEU A 458 23.87 5.37 3.25
C LEU A 458 23.60 5.37 1.73
N PHE A 459 23.32 6.54 1.16
CA PHE A 459 23.06 6.66 -0.27
C PHE A 459 24.32 6.44 -1.11
N PRO A 460 24.31 5.64 -2.21
CA PRO A 460 23.16 5.04 -2.89
C PRO A 460 22.81 3.61 -2.43
N LEU A 461 23.40 3.11 -1.35
CA LEU A 461 23.23 1.71 -0.93
C LEU A 461 21.76 1.36 -0.67
N ILE A 462 21.00 2.20 0.04
CA ILE A 462 19.59 1.94 0.37
C ILE A 462 18.72 1.80 -0.89
N PRO A 463 18.69 2.75 -1.84
CA PRO A 463 17.90 2.55 -3.06
C PRO A 463 18.36 1.35 -3.90
N VAL A 464 19.66 1.02 -3.90
CA VAL A 464 20.18 -0.15 -4.62
C VAL A 464 19.71 -1.45 -3.95
N LEU A 465 19.82 -1.57 -2.63
CA LEU A 465 19.35 -2.76 -1.89
C LEU A 465 17.82 -2.93 -2.02
N GLY A 466 17.06 -1.83 -1.90
CA GLY A 466 15.61 -1.86 -2.13
C GLY A 466 15.27 -2.33 -3.55
N GLY A 467 15.95 -1.82 -4.55
CA GLY A 467 15.78 -2.24 -5.95
C GLY A 467 16.13 -3.71 -6.20
N ILE A 468 17.22 -4.23 -5.63
CA ILE A 468 17.61 -5.65 -5.74
C ILE A 468 16.55 -6.54 -5.07
N ALA A 469 16.11 -6.18 -3.87
CA ALA A 469 15.08 -6.93 -3.15
C ALA A 469 13.77 -6.98 -3.92
N LEU A 470 13.35 -5.87 -4.54
CA LEU A 470 12.17 -5.82 -5.41
C LEU A 470 12.30 -6.73 -6.63
N ILE A 471 13.45 -6.71 -7.32
CA ILE A 471 13.70 -7.59 -8.48
C ILE A 471 13.62 -9.05 -8.03
N PHE A 472 14.15 -9.37 -6.87
CA PHE A 472 14.12 -10.73 -6.33
C PHE A 472 12.67 -11.20 -6.09
N ILE A 473 11.86 -10.43 -5.33
CA ILE A 473 10.45 -10.76 -5.07
C ILE A 473 9.66 -10.81 -6.39
N PHE A 474 9.83 -9.81 -7.26
CA PHE A 474 9.20 -9.75 -8.57
C PHE A 474 9.43 -11.02 -9.38
N SER A 475 10.67 -11.54 -9.40
CA SER A 475 11.01 -12.76 -10.12
C SER A 475 10.28 -13.99 -9.57
N PHE A 476 10.12 -14.10 -8.26
CA PHE A 476 9.35 -15.20 -7.63
C PHE A 476 7.86 -15.07 -7.95
N THR A 477 7.27 -13.87 -7.80
CA THR A 477 5.85 -13.63 -8.10
C THR A 477 5.54 -13.89 -9.56
N LEU A 478 6.43 -13.49 -10.47
CA LEU A 478 6.30 -13.69 -11.91
C LEU A 478 6.21 -15.18 -12.31
N ILE A 479 7.06 -16.02 -11.74
CA ILE A 479 7.14 -17.44 -12.09
C ILE A 479 5.89 -18.19 -11.62
N LEU A 480 5.31 -17.79 -10.50
CA LEU A 480 4.24 -18.51 -9.85
C LEU A 480 2.83 -18.07 -10.23
N HIS A 481 2.67 -16.84 -10.76
CA HIS A 481 1.37 -16.22 -11.05
C HIS A 481 1.29 -15.72 -12.50
N LEU A 482 1.18 -16.65 -13.46
CA LEU A 482 1.17 -16.32 -14.89
C LEU A 482 0.00 -15.40 -15.29
N GLU A 483 -1.19 -15.58 -14.71
CA GLU A 483 -2.37 -14.74 -15.00
C GLU A 483 -2.14 -13.28 -14.61
N SER A 484 -1.56 -13.05 -13.43
CA SER A 484 -1.21 -11.72 -12.95
C SER A 484 -0.11 -11.07 -13.78
N PHE A 485 0.85 -11.88 -14.24
CA PHE A 485 1.86 -11.44 -15.19
C PHE A 485 1.26 -10.99 -16.53
N LEU A 486 0.34 -11.78 -17.10
CA LEU A 486 -0.34 -11.41 -18.35
C LEU A 486 -1.12 -10.10 -18.19
N THR A 487 -1.86 -9.94 -17.12
CA THR A 487 -2.57 -8.69 -16.80
C THR A 487 -1.60 -7.49 -16.76
N THR A 488 -0.46 -7.65 -16.09
CA THR A 488 0.58 -6.61 -15.95
C THR A 488 1.19 -6.26 -17.33
N ILE A 489 1.52 -7.27 -18.13
CA ILE A 489 2.10 -7.06 -19.48
C ILE A 489 1.11 -6.41 -20.43
N ILE A 490 -0.15 -6.86 -20.45
CA ILE A 490 -1.20 -6.25 -21.29
C ILE A 490 -1.34 -4.77 -20.94
N TRP A 491 -1.37 -4.44 -19.64
CA TRP A 491 -1.48 -3.05 -19.20
C TRP A 491 -0.24 -2.22 -19.57
N LEU A 492 0.95 -2.78 -19.42
CA LEU A 492 2.19 -2.12 -19.82
C LEU A 492 2.24 -1.85 -21.32
N LEU A 493 1.86 -2.84 -22.15
CA LEU A 493 1.81 -2.68 -23.62
C LEU A 493 0.77 -1.64 -24.02
N LEU A 494 -0.39 -1.61 -23.38
CA LEU A 494 -1.40 -0.57 -23.56
C LEU A 494 -0.83 0.81 -23.20
N GLY A 495 -0.08 0.92 -22.11
CA GLY A 495 0.60 2.16 -21.73
C GLY A 495 1.61 2.62 -22.78
N ILE A 496 2.40 1.71 -23.31
CA ILE A 496 3.34 2.03 -24.42
C ILE A 496 2.57 2.53 -25.65
N ALA A 497 1.47 1.87 -26.02
CA ALA A 497 0.64 2.27 -27.15
C ALA A 497 0.03 3.67 -26.93
N VAL A 498 -0.49 3.96 -25.75
CA VAL A 498 -1.03 5.27 -25.39
C VAL A 498 0.08 6.34 -25.40
N TYR A 499 1.27 6.01 -24.91
CA TYR A 499 2.39 6.94 -24.93
C TYR A 499 2.79 7.30 -26.38
N GLU A 500 3.06 6.32 -27.23
CA GLU A 500 3.53 6.56 -28.60
C GLU A 500 2.41 7.18 -29.48
N GLY A 501 1.16 6.74 -29.30
CA GLY A 501 0.02 7.22 -30.08
C GLY A 501 -0.50 8.60 -29.69
N TYR A 502 -0.49 8.91 -28.39
CA TYR A 502 -1.10 10.12 -27.83
C TYR A 502 -0.11 11.03 -27.10
N ALA A 503 0.51 10.57 -26.02
CA ALA A 503 1.27 11.42 -25.11
C ALA A 503 2.50 12.04 -25.78
N ARG A 504 3.29 11.26 -26.49
CA ARG A 504 4.50 11.72 -27.19
C ARG A 504 4.28 12.90 -28.13
N LYS A 505 3.11 12.99 -28.76
CA LYS A 505 2.77 14.06 -29.72
C LYS A 505 2.36 15.37 -29.03
N ARG A 506 1.99 15.32 -27.76
CA ARG A 506 1.44 16.46 -27.01
C ARG A 506 2.38 16.99 -25.93
N ILE A 507 3.31 16.17 -25.47
CA ILE A 507 4.35 16.61 -24.53
C ILE A 507 5.32 17.49 -25.35
N PRO A 508 5.52 18.77 -25.00
CA PRO A 508 6.47 19.63 -25.68
C PRO A 508 7.86 19.01 -25.58
N LEU A 509 8.48 18.75 -26.72
CA LEU A 509 9.89 18.34 -26.77
C LEU A 509 10.71 19.46 -26.12
N ARG A 510 11.23 19.23 -24.93
CA ARG A 510 12.27 20.10 -24.37
C ARG A 510 13.48 20.02 -25.30
N MET A 511 13.82 21.12 -25.95
CA MET A 511 15.15 21.25 -26.53
C MET A 511 16.17 21.03 -25.41
N PRO A 512 17.21 20.20 -25.60
CA PRO A 512 18.31 20.10 -24.64
C PRO A 512 18.94 21.50 -24.52
N SER A 513 18.86 22.09 -23.30
CA SER A 513 19.60 23.29 -22.91
C SER A 513 21.00 22.91 -22.54
#